data_9f5290c56c6c8983a14c8b31d9be75dc
#
_entry.id   9f5290c56c6c8983a14c8b31d9be75dc
#
_cell.length_a   1.000
_cell.length_b   1.000
_cell.length_c   1.000
_cell.angle_alpha   90.00
_cell.angle_beta   90.00
_cell.angle_gamma   90.00
#
_symmetry.space_group_name_H-M   'P 1'
#
loop_
_entity.id
_entity.type
_entity.pdbx_description
1 polymer ?
#
loop_
_entity_poly.entity_id
_entity_poly.type
_entity_poly.pdbx_seq_one_letter_code
_entity_poly.pdbx_strand_id
1 'polypeptide(L)'
;TAICAALAELICPTGARVRKQRPMAIGGSWLRQSVDVNYDPILSLLRDHLDKEGSIDICPLPEVPDPITDMIPGFSVRMLSRLTKGWGKMDFEQRSSAISELVLPVLRNSGISTMRLEELIWHRLMIPGEGMDIASQVYKTNSNWPEDVESAKIHSSTITDHLITQGKLV
;
A
#
# COMPACT_ATOMS: atom_id res chain seq x y z
N THR A 1 6.93 12.83 -1.79
CA THR A 1 5.86 12.53 -2.79
C THR A 1 4.65 13.44 -2.61
N ALA A 2 4.01 13.50 -1.43
CA ALA A 2 2.81 14.32 -1.19
C ALA A 2 2.98 15.80 -1.58
N ILE A 3 4.10 16.43 -1.26
CA ILE A 3 4.39 17.82 -1.64
C ILE A 3 4.44 18.00 -3.15
N CYS A 4 5.06 17.06 -3.88
CA CYS A 4 5.11 17.11 -5.34
C CYS A 4 3.72 16.93 -5.96
N ALA A 5 2.90 16.05 -5.41
CA ALA A 5 1.52 15.86 -5.85
C ALA A 5 0.69 17.13 -5.63
N ALA A 6 0.77 17.73 -4.44
CA ALA A 6 0.09 18.98 -4.13
C ALA A 6 0.52 20.14 -5.06
N LEU A 7 1.82 20.24 -5.36
CA LEU A 7 2.34 21.24 -6.31
C LEU A 7 1.80 20.99 -7.72
N ALA A 8 1.79 19.75 -8.18
CA ALA A 8 1.25 19.37 -9.48
C ALA A 8 -0.24 19.74 -9.60
N GLU A 9 -1.02 19.54 -8.55
CA GLU A 9 -2.43 19.93 -8.50
C GLU A 9 -2.64 21.45 -8.52
N LEU A 10 -1.79 22.21 -7.84
CA LEU A 10 -1.84 23.67 -7.92
C LEU A 10 -1.56 24.19 -9.33
N ILE A 11 -0.64 23.55 -10.06
CA ILE A 11 -0.28 23.95 -11.42
C ILE A 11 -1.35 23.51 -12.43
N CYS A 12 -1.90 22.32 -12.28
CA CYS A 12 -2.84 21.72 -13.24
C CYS A 12 -3.94 20.91 -12.53
N PRO A 13 -4.91 21.55 -11.85
CA PRO A 13 -5.90 20.90 -10.99
C PRO A 13 -6.86 19.95 -11.75
N THR A 14 -7.06 20.19 -13.04
CA THR A 14 -7.95 19.39 -13.90
C THR A 14 -7.20 18.37 -14.78
N GLY A 15 -5.86 18.32 -14.67
CA GLY A 15 -5.05 17.46 -15.50
C GLY A 15 -5.31 15.97 -15.28
N ALA A 16 -5.73 15.25 -16.32
CA ALA A 16 -6.00 13.80 -16.22
C ALA A 16 -4.77 13.01 -15.74
N ARG A 17 -3.56 13.41 -16.12
CA ARG A 17 -2.30 12.80 -15.67
C ARG A 17 -2.06 13.04 -14.17
N VAL A 18 -2.33 14.25 -13.68
CA VAL A 18 -2.19 14.60 -12.26
C VAL A 18 -3.14 13.76 -11.43
N ARG A 19 -4.41 13.69 -11.81
CA ARG A 19 -5.41 12.85 -11.12
C ARG A 19 -5.01 11.38 -11.08
N LYS A 20 -4.47 10.86 -12.18
CA LYS A 20 -4.04 9.46 -12.27
C LYS A 20 -2.88 9.13 -11.31
N GLN A 21 -2.04 10.10 -10.99
CA GLN A 21 -0.90 9.92 -10.09
C GLN A 21 -1.20 10.21 -8.61
N ARG A 22 -2.37 10.77 -8.30
CA ARG A 22 -2.78 11.10 -6.91
C ARG A 22 -2.61 9.94 -5.92
N PRO A 23 -3.03 8.69 -6.26
CA PRO A 23 -2.88 7.58 -5.33
C PRO A 23 -1.43 7.37 -4.88
N MET A 24 -0.46 7.61 -5.76
CA MET A 24 0.97 7.44 -5.46
C MET A 24 1.56 8.54 -4.58
N ALA A 25 0.80 9.61 -4.27
CA ALA A 25 1.23 10.62 -3.32
C ALA A 25 1.57 10.03 -1.93
N ILE A 26 0.86 8.96 -1.55
CA ILE A 26 1.08 8.24 -0.29
C ILE A 26 2.15 7.14 -0.41
N GLY A 27 2.48 6.69 -1.62
CA GLY A 27 3.41 5.56 -1.85
C GLY A 27 4.78 5.72 -1.19
N GLY A 28 5.31 6.95 -1.17
CA GLY A 28 6.60 7.23 -0.52
C GLY A 28 6.63 7.01 0.99
N SER A 29 5.48 7.01 1.66
CA SER A 29 5.40 6.72 3.10
C SER A 29 5.72 5.25 3.41
N TRP A 30 5.48 4.34 2.49
CA TRP A 30 5.80 2.93 2.63
C TRP A 30 7.29 2.62 2.61
N LEU A 31 8.13 3.56 2.12
CA LEU A 31 9.59 3.47 2.12
C LEU A 31 10.22 4.13 3.37
N ARG A 32 9.45 4.86 4.17
CA ARG A 32 9.97 5.60 5.33
C ARG A 32 9.98 4.71 6.58
N GLN A 33 11.15 4.35 7.07
CA GLN A 33 11.32 3.65 8.35
C GLN A 33 10.78 4.45 9.55
N SER A 34 10.74 5.79 9.45
CA SER A 34 10.21 6.64 10.52
C SER A 34 8.70 6.47 10.77
N VAL A 35 7.95 5.96 9.80
CA VAL A 35 6.52 5.62 9.97
C VAL A 35 6.34 4.43 10.93
N ASP A 36 7.38 3.62 11.09
CA ASP A 36 7.33 2.45 11.98
C ASP A 36 7.48 2.81 13.47
N VAL A 37 7.84 4.04 13.79
CA VAL A 37 8.19 4.44 15.17
C VAL A 37 7.17 5.37 15.80
N ASN A 38 6.50 6.23 15.03
CA ASN A 38 5.56 7.23 15.54
C ASN A 38 4.30 7.33 14.68
N TYR A 39 3.15 7.55 15.32
CA TYR A 39 1.92 7.92 14.65
C TYR A 39 2.15 9.19 13.80
N ASP A 40 1.91 9.09 12.50
CA ASP A 40 2.01 10.23 11.58
C ASP A 40 0.59 10.73 11.21
N PRO A 41 0.11 11.80 11.86
CA PRO A 41 -1.21 12.35 11.58
C PRO A 41 -1.33 12.86 10.13
N ILE A 42 -0.21 13.25 9.50
CA ILE A 42 -0.19 13.71 8.11
C ILE A 42 -0.51 12.54 7.17
N LEU A 43 0.00 11.35 7.47
CA LEU A 43 -0.28 10.15 6.68
C LEU A 43 -1.77 9.79 6.73
N SER A 44 -2.37 9.80 7.93
CA SER A 44 -3.80 9.52 8.11
C SER A 44 -4.67 10.56 7.40
N LEU A 45 -4.34 11.85 7.54
CA LEU A 45 -5.06 12.92 6.84
C LEU A 45 -4.95 12.80 5.31
N LEU A 46 -3.78 12.45 4.78
CA LEU A 46 -3.59 12.24 3.34
C LEU A 46 -4.38 11.02 2.85
N ARG A 47 -4.35 9.91 3.58
CA ARG A 47 -5.13 8.71 3.29
C ARG A 47 -6.62 9.02 3.22
N ASP A 48 -7.15 9.65 4.28
CA ASP A 48 -8.57 9.98 4.39
C ASP A 48 -9.01 10.98 3.30
N HIS A 49 -8.12 11.89 2.89
CA HIS A 49 -8.37 12.81 1.80
C HIS A 49 -8.45 12.08 0.45
N LEU A 50 -7.49 11.20 0.15
CA LEU A 50 -7.45 10.43 -1.10
C LEU A 50 -8.64 9.46 -1.23
N ASP A 51 -9.05 8.84 -0.13
CA ASP A 51 -10.23 7.96 -0.05
C ASP A 51 -11.50 8.76 -0.31
N LYS A 52 -11.68 9.89 0.38
CA LYS A 52 -12.85 10.76 0.21
C LYS A 52 -12.99 11.31 -1.22
N GLU A 53 -11.89 11.53 -1.91
CA GLU A 53 -11.87 11.96 -3.31
C GLU A 53 -12.04 10.79 -4.31
N GLY A 54 -12.09 9.56 -3.84
CA GLY A 54 -12.18 8.36 -4.67
C GLY A 54 -10.91 8.07 -5.47
N SER A 55 -9.76 8.57 -5.01
CA SER A 55 -8.46 8.27 -5.62
C SER A 55 -7.91 6.93 -5.17
N ILE A 56 -8.31 6.48 -3.98
CA ILE A 56 -8.01 5.16 -3.43
C ILE A 56 -9.26 4.57 -2.77
N ASP A 57 -9.26 3.26 -2.57
CA ASP A 57 -10.20 2.53 -1.72
C ASP A 57 -9.40 1.92 -0.55
N ILE A 58 -9.89 2.08 0.68
CA ILE A 58 -9.29 1.46 1.87
C ILE A 58 -9.98 0.12 2.10
N CYS A 59 -9.21 -0.96 2.12
CA CYS A 59 -9.76 -2.28 2.38
C CYS A 59 -8.84 -3.13 3.27
N PRO A 60 -9.40 -4.13 3.98
CA PRO A 60 -8.59 -5.09 4.72
C PRO A 60 -7.88 -6.06 3.78
N LEU A 61 -6.73 -6.58 4.22
CA LEU A 61 -5.88 -7.48 3.44
C LEU A 61 -6.61 -8.65 2.75
N PRO A 62 -7.61 -9.33 3.36
CA PRO A 62 -8.35 -10.39 2.68
C PRO A 62 -9.20 -9.95 1.48
N GLU A 63 -9.45 -8.65 1.32
CA GLU A 63 -10.18 -8.07 0.20
C GLU A 63 -9.28 -7.64 -0.96
N VAL A 64 -7.96 -7.61 -0.75
CA VAL A 64 -7.00 -7.33 -1.82
C VAL A 64 -6.91 -8.54 -2.75
N PRO A 65 -7.12 -8.39 -4.06
CA PRO A 65 -7.14 -9.53 -4.99
C PRO A 65 -5.77 -10.22 -5.14
N ASP A 66 -4.69 -9.44 -5.22
CA ASP A 66 -3.32 -9.93 -5.43
C ASP A 66 -2.33 -9.28 -4.42
N PRO A 67 -2.44 -9.64 -3.12
CA PRO A 67 -1.63 -9.02 -2.09
C PRO A 67 -0.24 -9.63 -2.02
N ILE A 68 0.79 -8.79 -1.93
CA ILE A 68 2.12 -9.24 -1.50
C ILE A 68 2.18 -9.14 0.03
N THR A 69 2.59 -10.23 0.67
CA THR A 69 2.65 -10.35 2.14
C THR A 69 4.06 -10.61 2.67
N ASP A 70 5.06 -10.74 1.80
CA ASP A 70 6.46 -11.02 2.15
C ASP A 70 7.08 -9.92 3.02
N MET A 71 6.49 -8.72 2.98
CA MET A 71 6.85 -7.59 3.85
C MET A 71 6.40 -7.77 5.31
N ILE A 72 5.60 -8.81 5.62
CA ILE A 72 5.09 -9.08 6.97
C ILE A 72 5.81 -10.30 7.55
N PRO A 73 6.77 -10.12 8.47
CA PRO A 73 7.57 -11.22 9.01
C PRO A 73 6.71 -12.26 9.74
N GLY A 74 6.88 -13.53 9.39
CA GLY A 74 6.15 -14.63 10.04
C GLY A 74 4.67 -14.77 9.63
N PHE A 75 4.26 -14.05 8.59
CA PHE A 75 2.90 -14.10 8.09
C PHE A 75 2.57 -15.41 7.35
N SER A 76 1.37 -15.95 7.58
CA SER A 76 0.94 -17.20 6.95
C SER A 76 0.06 -16.96 5.73
N VAL A 77 0.64 -17.02 4.54
CA VAL A 77 -0.08 -16.95 3.25
C VAL A 77 -1.20 -18.01 3.16
N ARG A 78 -0.96 -19.20 3.73
CA ARG A 78 -1.96 -20.27 3.74
C ARG A 78 -3.20 -19.92 4.59
N MET A 79 -2.98 -19.26 5.72
CA MET A 79 -4.10 -18.78 6.56
C MET A 79 -4.86 -17.67 5.85
N LEU A 80 -4.17 -16.71 5.26
CA LEU A 80 -4.79 -15.66 4.45
C LEU A 80 -5.66 -16.25 3.34
N SER A 81 -5.14 -17.18 2.55
CA SER A 81 -5.88 -17.82 1.45
C SER A 81 -7.17 -18.54 1.91
N ARG A 82 -7.16 -19.14 3.11
CA ARG A 82 -8.36 -19.72 3.72
C ARG A 82 -9.35 -18.64 4.14
N LEU A 83 -8.85 -17.58 4.77
CA LEU A 83 -9.65 -16.47 5.25
C LEU A 83 -10.35 -15.75 4.10
N THR A 84 -9.62 -15.43 3.02
CA THR A 84 -10.16 -14.78 1.82
C THR A 84 -11.36 -15.53 1.23
N LYS A 85 -11.30 -16.87 1.18
CA LYS A 85 -12.40 -17.68 0.65
C LYS A 85 -13.69 -17.59 1.47
N GLY A 86 -13.59 -17.33 2.76
CA GLY A 86 -14.72 -17.22 3.68
C GLY A 86 -15.17 -15.80 3.96
N TRP A 87 -14.31 -14.82 3.67
CA TRP A 87 -14.41 -13.43 4.13
C TRP A 87 -15.76 -12.76 3.87
N GLY A 88 -16.27 -12.89 2.67
CA GLY A 88 -17.54 -12.25 2.27
C GLY A 88 -18.79 -12.82 2.99
N LYS A 89 -18.67 -13.98 3.66
CA LYS A 89 -19.77 -14.62 4.43
C LYS A 89 -19.67 -14.37 5.92
N MET A 90 -18.59 -13.77 6.39
CA MET A 90 -18.32 -13.50 7.81
C MET A 90 -18.98 -12.19 8.23
N ASP A 91 -19.54 -12.18 9.43
CA ASP A 91 -19.94 -10.97 10.11
C ASP A 91 -18.71 -10.24 10.70
N PHE A 92 -18.93 -9.07 11.29
CA PHE A 92 -17.86 -8.23 11.82
C PHE A 92 -17.04 -8.94 12.92
N GLU A 93 -17.70 -9.66 13.83
CA GLU A 93 -17.01 -10.35 14.94
C GLU A 93 -16.16 -11.51 14.43
N GLN A 94 -16.69 -12.27 13.50
CA GLN A 94 -15.97 -13.36 12.84
C GLN A 94 -14.74 -12.84 12.06
N ARG A 95 -14.88 -11.72 11.34
CA ARG A 95 -13.77 -11.08 10.63
C ARG A 95 -12.69 -10.59 11.60
N SER A 96 -13.08 -9.94 12.69
CA SER A 96 -12.17 -9.46 13.72
C SER A 96 -11.41 -10.60 14.39
N SER A 97 -12.11 -11.69 14.75
CA SER A 97 -11.48 -12.88 15.34
C SER A 97 -10.51 -13.55 14.37
N ALA A 98 -10.90 -13.73 13.12
CA ALA A 98 -10.06 -14.36 12.11
C ALA A 98 -8.81 -13.54 11.77
N ILE A 99 -8.91 -12.21 11.72
CA ILE A 99 -7.74 -11.33 11.59
C ILE A 99 -6.85 -11.44 12.82
N SER A 100 -7.40 -11.48 14.02
CA SER A 100 -6.62 -11.64 15.25
C SER A 100 -5.81 -12.94 15.22
N GLU A 101 -6.39 -14.04 14.80
CA GLU A 101 -5.68 -15.31 14.63
C GLU A 101 -4.56 -15.22 13.58
N LEU A 102 -4.80 -14.51 12.48
CA LEU A 102 -3.83 -14.31 11.42
C LEU A 102 -2.63 -13.49 11.89
N VAL A 103 -2.85 -12.50 12.76
CA VAL A 103 -1.87 -11.54 13.24
C VAL A 103 -1.07 -12.04 14.44
N LEU A 104 -1.64 -12.90 15.28
CA LEU A 104 -0.97 -13.42 16.50
C LEU A 104 0.46 -13.95 16.28
N PRO A 105 0.77 -14.73 15.23
CA PRO A 105 2.14 -15.19 14.97
C PRO A 105 3.09 -14.03 14.64
N VAL A 106 2.59 -13.00 13.96
CA VAL A 106 3.36 -11.83 13.53
C VAL A 106 3.73 -10.95 14.73
N LEU A 107 2.80 -10.76 15.69
CA LEU A 107 3.03 -9.97 16.90
C LEU A 107 4.12 -10.54 17.80
N ARG A 108 4.47 -11.81 17.66
CA ARG A 108 5.60 -12.44 18.36
C ARG A 108 6.95 -12.11 17.74
N ASN A 109 6.94 -11.51 16.56
CA ASN A 109 8.12 -11.13 15.80
C ASN A 109 8.43 -9.64 16.04
N SER A 110 9.63 -9.30 16.47
CA SER A 110 10.05 -7.91 16.73
C SER A 110 10.37 -7.13 15.45
N GLY A 111 10.15 -7.71 14.26
CA GLY A 111 10.58 -7.12 12.98
C GLY A 111 9.63 -6.08 12.39
N ILE A 112 8.47 -5.86 13.01
CA ILE A 112 7.46 -4.90 12.51
C ILE A 112 6.75 -4.22 13.67
N SER A 113 6.47 -2.93 13.55
CA SER A 113 5.68 -2.20 14.55
C SER A 113 4.19 -2.56 14.45
N THR A 114 3.47 -2.42 15.56
CA THR A 114 2.01 -2.66 15.59
C THR A 114 1.27 -1.73 14.65
N MET A 115 1.72 -0.48 14.54
CA MET A 115 1.13 0.53 13.65
C MET A 115 1.32 0.15 12.17
N ARG A 116 2.53 -0.28 11.79
CA ARG A 116 2.81 -0.76 10.44
C ARG A 116 2.01 -2.02 10.12
N LEU A 117 1.87 -2.91 11.10
CA LEU A 117 1.07 -4.11 10.95
C LEU A 117 -0.42 -3.79 10.76
N GLU A 118 -0.96 -2.84 11.50
CA GLU A 118 -2.34 -2.36 11.34
C GLU A 118 -2.59 -1.81 9.93
N GLU A 119 -1.70 -0.95 9.42
CA GLU A 119 -1.77 -0.45 8.04
C GLU A 119 -1.71 -1.58 7.01
N LEU A 120 -0.85 -2.58 7.23
CA LEU A 120 -0.70 -3.71 6.31
C LEU A 120 -1.86 -4.72 6.34
N ILE A 121 -2.63 -4.76 7.42
CA ILE A 121 -3.72 -5.72 7.61
C ILE A 121 -5.10 -5.08 7.39
N TRP A 122 -5.33 -3.87 7.91
CA TRP A 122 -6.64 -3.23 7.89
C TRP A 122 -6.78 -2.09 6.89
N HIS A 123 -5.68 -1.44 6.53
CA HIS A 123 -5.70 -0.21 5.73
C HIS A 123 -4.88 -0.37 4.43
N ARG A 124 -5.12 -1.47 3.70
CA ARG A 124 -4.56 -1.60 2.36
C ARG A 124 -5.20 -0.58 1.43
N LEU A 125 -4.38 0.09 0.64
CA LEU A 125 -4.78 1.17 -0.22
C LEU A 125 -4.82 0.69 -1.66
N MET A 126 -6.03 0.47 -2.17
CA MET A 126 -6.27 0.04 -3.54
C MET A 126 -6.42 1.25 -4.47
N ILE A 127 -5.85 1.17 -5.65
CA ILE A 127 -6.19 2.09 -6.74
C ILE A 127 -7.41 1.49 -7.44
N PRO A 128 -8.51 2.23 -7.62
CA PRO A 128 -9.72 1.72 -8.26
C PRO A 128 -9.42 1.06 -9.62
N GLY A 129 -9.85 -0.18 -9.78
CA GLY A 129 -9.62 -0.96 -10.99
C GLY A 129 -8.29 -1.72 -11.08
N GLU A 130 -7.39 -1.58 -10.09
CA GLU A 130 -6.14 -2.35 -10.01
C GLU A 130 -6.30 -3.59 -9.11
N GLY A 131 -5.55 -4.64 -9.40
CA GLY A 131 -5.56 -5.88 -8.60
C GLY A 131 -4.59 -5.86 -7.41
N MET A 132 -3.61 -4.96 -7.43
CA MET A 132 -2.53 -4.89 -6.46
C MET A 132 -2.58 -3.56 -5.70
N ASP A 133 -2.53 -3.62 -4.38
CA ASP A 133 -2.50 -2.44 -3.52
C ASP A 133 -1.16 -1.67 -3.59
N ILE A 134 -1.17 -0.42 -3.14
CA ILE A 134 0.00 0.47 -3.20
C ILE A 134 1.20 -0.10 -2.43
N ALA A 135 0.98 -0.71 -1.24
CA ALA A 135 2.07 -1.29 -0.47
C ALA A 135 2.74 -2.46 -1.21
N SER A 136 1.94 -3.31 -1.84
CA SER A 136 2.42 -4.42 -2.68
C SER A 136 3.20 -3.91 -3.90
N GLN A 137 2.72 -2.87 -4.57
CA GLN A 137 3.42 -2.24 -5.70
C GLN A 137 4.78 -1.67 -5.27
N VAL A 138 4.82 -0.92 -4.16
CA VAL A 138 6.07 -0.36 -3.62
C VAL A 138 7.04 -1.45 -3.23
N TYR A 139 6.57 -2.50 -2.54
CA TYR A 139 7.40 -3.65 -2.15
C TYR A 139 8.01 -4.36 -3.37
N LYS A 140 7.20 -4.67 -4.36
CA LYS A 140 7.64 -5.34 -5.60
C LYS A 140 8.65 -4.50 -6.36
N THR A 141 8.42 -3.20 -6.47
CA THR A 141 9.36 -2.26 -7.09
C THR A 141 10.69 -2.23 -6.35
N ASN A 142 10.65 -2.16 -5.01
CA ASN A 142 11.85 -2.13 -4.19
C ASN A 142 12.63 -3.45 -4.23
N SER A 143 11.93 -4.59 -4.22
CA SER A 143 12.55 -5.91 -4.28
C SER A 143 13.25 -6.20 -5.61
N ASN A 144 12.78 -5.57 -6.68
CA ASN A 144 13.35 -5.69 -8.02
C ASN A 144 14.37 -4.59 -8.34
N TRP A 145 14.74 -3.76 -7.34
CA TRP A 145 15.66 -2.65 -7.58
C TRP A 145 17.08 -3.18 -7.85
N PRO A 146 17.69 -2.82 -9.00
CA PRO A 146 19.04 -3.28 -9.33
C PRO A 146 20.10 -2.75 -8.37
N GLU A 147 21.13 -3.55 -8.09
CA GLU A 147 22.24 -3.14 -7.21
C GLU A 147 23.23 -2.23 -7.93
N ASP A 148 23.43 -2.41 -9.23
CA ASP A 148 24.35 -1.58 -10.01
C ASP A 148 23.72 -0.25 -10.44
N VAL A 149 24.51 0.79 -10.47
CA VAL A 149 24.06 2.18 -10.69
C VAL A 149 23.47 2.39 -12.08
N GLU A 150 24.02 1.77 -13.11
CA GLU A 150 23.54 1.99 -14.48
C GLU A 150 22.20 1.30 -14.72
N SER A 151 22.05 0.05 -14.28
CA SER A 151 20.76 -0.64 -14.33
C SER A 151 19.70 0.06 -13.45
N ALA A 152 20.09 0.59 -12.28
CA ALA A 152 19.19 1.35 -11.41
C ALA A 152 18.68 2.63 -12.07
N LYS A 153 19.50 3.33 -12.85
CA LYS A 153 19.07 4.52 -13.62
C LYS A 153 18.03 4.14 -14.68
N ILE A 154 18.27 3.07 -15.43
CA ILE A 154 17.34 2.59 -16.45
C ILE A 154 16.03 2.16 -15.80
N HIS A 155 16.10 1.40 -14.70
CA HIS A 155 14.95 0.93 -13.96
C HIS A 155 14.13 2.09 -13.38
N SER A 156 14.78 3.10 -12.80
CA SER A 156 14.14 4.32 -12.32
C SER A 156 13.41 5.07 -13.42
N SER A 157 14.01 5.19 -14.62
CA SER A 157 13.36 5.81 -15.76
C SER A 157 12.11 5.05 -16.18
N THR A 158 12.20 3.72 -16.27
CA THR A 158 11.07 2.85 -16.63
C THR A 158 9.91 2.98 -15.63
N ILE A 159 10.20 2.96 -14.32
CA ILE A 159 9.18 3.16 -13.28
C ILE A 159 8.54 4.54 -13.39
N THR A 160 9.35 5.56 -13.65
CA THR A 160 8.86 6.94 -13.83
C THR A 160 7.92 7.04 -15.02
N ASP A 161 8.27 6.42 -16.14
CA ASP A 161 7.41 6.37 -17.33
C ASP A 161 6.10 5.61 -17.06
N HIS A 162 6.13 4.50 -16.33
CA HIS A 162 4.94 3.78 -15.90
C HIS A 162 4.06 4.66 -15.00
N LEU A 163 4.65 5.33 -14.03
CA LEU A 163 3.91 6.22 -13.13
C LEU A 163 3.24 7.36 -13.90
N ILE A 164 3.96 8.00 -14.84
CA ILE A 164 3.43 9.12 -15.63
C ILE A 164 2.32 8.66 -16.58
N THR A 165 2.46 7.49 -17.20
CA THR A 165 1.53 7.02 -18.23
C THR A 165 0.35 6.24 -17.65
N GLN A 166 0.59 5.42 -16.63
CA GLN A 166 -0.38 4.46 -16.09
C GLN A 166 -0.87 4.83 -14.69
N GLY A 167 -0.15 5.67 -13.94
CA GLY A 167 -0.49 6.05 -12.56
C GLY A 167 -0.19 4.98 -11.52
N LYS A 168 0.65 3.99 -11.87
CA LYS A 168 1.06 2.88 -11.02
C LYS A 168 2.54 2.55 -11.19
N LEU A 169 3.12 1.79 -10.26
CA LEU A 169 4.55 1.44 -10.26
C LEU A 169 4.85 0.16 -11.05
N VAL A 170 3.92 -0.75 -11.13
CA VAL A 170 4.06 -2.09 -11.76
C VAL A 170 2.81 -2.46 -12.54
#